data_ad5c1ab5fd95f268c79023f96a351df8
#
_entry.id   ad5c1ab5fd95f268c79023f96a351df8
#
_cell.length_a   1.000
_cell.length_b   1.000
_cell.length_c   1.000
_cell.angle_alpha   90.00
_cell.angle_beta   90.00
_cell.angle_gamma   90.00
#
_symmetry.space_group_name_H-M   'P 1'
#
loop_
_entity.id
_entity.type
_entity.pdbx_description
1 polymer ?
#
loop_
_entity_poly.entity_id
_entity_poly.type
_entity_poly.pdbx_seq_one_letter_code
_entity_poly.pdbx_strand_id
1 'polypeptide(L)'
;GGFALTYATIGALLKYPCTSSDMQTENTPYHKYGIFRSELPVLQTVAKELGLMPYGKSKTVFGRHPLAFLMEAADDICYQIVDLEDAHRLGIISTADAKELLFAFFDRQTDRVVLSDLEESLKGITDENEQMVILRSRTINKLITDCVNVFWNHYDEIMQSCFYTSLTDSFEGTPKLALDTLSKLATEKIYNAREVIEIQ
;
A
#
# COMPACT_ATOMS: atom_id res chain seq x y z
N GLY A 1 29.72 9.63 5.54
CA GLY A 1 28.69 10.48 5.97
C GLY A 1 27.39 10.25 5.22
N GLY A 2 26.52 9.40 5.71
CA GLY A 2 25.14 9.26 5.28
C GLY A 2 24.19 10.00 6.21
N PHE A 3 22.91 9.95 5.96
CA PHE A 3 21.91 10.38 6.90
C PHE A 3 22.07 9.54 8.20
N ALA A 4 22.07 10.18 9.36
CA ALA A 4 22.13 9.49 10.65
C ALA A 4 20.78 8.82 10.96
N LEU A 5 20.43 7.78 10.18
CA LEU A 5 19.18 7.05 10.33
C LEU A 5 19.29 6.06 11.51
N THR A 6 18.20 5.89 12.24
CA THR A 6 18.10 4.84 13.26
C THR A 6 17.94 3.47 12.60
N TYR A 7 18.27 2.40 13.31
CA TYR A 7 18.03 1.04 12.84
C TYR A 7 16.53 0.81 12.55
N ALA A 8 15.63 1.35 13.37
CA ALA A 8 14.20 1.25 13.17
C ALA A 8 13.75 1.90 11.84
N THR A 9 14.31 3.07 11.49
CA THR A 9 14.04 3.73 10.21
C THR A 9 14.52 2.87 9.05
N ILE A 10 15.74 2.31 9.13
CA ILE A 10 16.27 1.41 8.11
C ILE A 10 15.40 0.16 7.98
N GLY A 11 15.04 -0.47 9.12
CA GLY A 11 14.17 -1.64 9.13
C GLY A 11 12.79 -1.37 8.50
N ALA A 12 12.19 -0.20 8.78
CA ALA A 12 10.90 0.19 8.23
C ALA A 12 10.92 0.37 6.69
N LEU A 13 12.06 0.77 6.11
CA LEU A 13 12.23 0.94 4.68
C LEU A 13 12.47 -0.39 3.93
N LEU A 14 12.79 -1.47 4.66
CA LEU A 14 13.16 -2.76 4.05
C LEU A 14 11.93 -3.66 3.86
N LYS A 15 11.25 -3.53 2.73
CA LYS A 15 10.17 -4.42 2.30
C LYS A 15 10.67 -5.86 2.08
N TYR A 16 11.88 -6.02 1.56
CA TYR A 16 12.51 -7.31 1.26
C TYR A 16 13.90 -7.38 1.94
N PRO A 17 13.98 -7.79 3.20
CA PRO A 17 15.25 -7.84 3.94
C PRO A 17 16.10 -9.05 3.54
N CYS A 18 16.53 -9.08 2.29
CA CYS A 18 17.40 -10.09 1.69
C CYS A 18 18.17 -9.52 0.50
N THR A 19 19.20 -10.24 0.07
CA THR A 19 19.99 -9.92 -1.15
C THR A 19 19.44 -10.63 -2.38
N SER A 20 19.87 -10.21 -3.57
CA SER A 20 19.49 -10.87 -4.84
C SER A 20 19.91 -12.34 -4.93
N SER A 21 20.89 -12.78 -4.15
CA SER A 21 21.30 -14.20 -4.10
C SER A 21 20.33 -15.07 -3.30
N ASP A 22 19.52 -14.44 -2.45
CA ASP A 22 18.63 -15.10 -1.53
C ASP A 22 17.18 -15.10 -2.03
N MET A 23 16.94 -14.49 -3.20
CA MET A 23 15.62 -14.49 -3.83
C MET A 23 15.15 -15.94 -4.04
N GLN A 24 13.94 -16.20 -3.61
CA GLN A 24 13.27 -17.49 -3.82
C GLN A 24 12.26 -17.33 -4.96
N THR A 25 12.27 -18.27 -5.89
CA THR A 25 11.29 -18.31 -6.97
C THR A 25 9.91 -18.69 -6.43
N GLU A 26 8.90 -17.97 -6.90
CA GLU A 26 7.45 -18.18 -6.78
C GLU A 26 6.87 -18.65 -5.43
N ASN A 27 5.87 -17.95 -4.95
CA ASN A 27 5.11 -18.20 -3.70
C ASN A 27 5.86 -17.94 -2.38
N THR A 28 6.91 -17.13 -2.38
CA THR A 28 7.55 -16.68 -1.14
C THR A 28 7.46 -15.15 -1.01
N PRO A 29 7.47 -14.61 0.23
CA PRO A 29 7.51 -13.16 0.44
C PRO A 29 8.80 -12.51 -0.08
N TYR A 30 9.77 -13.30 -0.54
CA TYR A 30 11.10 -12.87 -0.97
C TYR A 30 11.34 -13.09 -2.47
N HIS A 31 10.32 -12.87 -3.30
CA HIS A 31 10.44 -12.89 -4.77
C HIS A 31 11.21 -11.68 -5.33
N LYS A 32 11.52 -10.69 -4.48
CA LYS A 32 12.37 -9.52 -4.75
C LYS A 32 13.43 -9.40 -3.66
N TYR A 33 14.41 -8.53 -3.89
CA TYR A 33 15.44 -8.18 -2.92
C TYR A 33 15.38 -6.69 -2.58
N GLY A 34 15.83 -6.31 -1.38
CA GLY A 34 15.80 -4.93 -0.90
C GLY A 34 17.18 -4.34 -0.61
N ILE A 35 18.25 -5.15 -0.67
CA ILE A 35 19.62 -4.68 -0.41
C ILE A 35 20.60 -5.27 -1.41
N PHE A 36 21.72 -4.57 -1.62
CA PHE A 36 22.88 -5.11 -2.34
C PHE A 36 23.68 -6.08 -1.47
N ARG A 37 24.41 -7.01 -2.10
CA ARG A 37 25.27 -7.96 -1.37
C ARG A 37 26.32 -7.29 -0.48
N SER A 38 26.85 -6.15 -0.89
CA SER A 38 27.79 -5.35 -0.10
C SER A 38 27.21 -4.80 1.19
N GLU A 39 25.87 -4.71 1.30
CA GLU A 39 25.15 -4.18 2.45
C GLU A 39 24.69 -5.27 3.43
N LEU A 40 24.92 -6.54 3.11
CA LEU A 40 24.56 -7.65 3.97
C LEU A 40 25.06 -7.53 5.43
N PRO A 41 26.30 -7.08 5.71
CA PRO A 41 26.76 -6.88 7.08
C PRO A 41 25.94 -5.80 7.83
N VAL A 42 25.47 -4.76 7.10
CA VAL A 42 24.61 -3.73 7.68
C VAL A 42 23.23 -4.31 7.99
N LEU A 43 22.63 -5.07 7.05
CA LEU A 43 21.37 -5.76 7.32
C LEU A 43 21.45 -6.68 8.52
N GLN A 44 22.50 -7.48 8.64
CA GLN A 44 22.71 -8.37 9.79
C GLN A 44 22.81 -7.60 11.11
N THR A 45 23.45 -6.44 11.10
CA THR A 45 23.51 -5.55 12.26
C THR A 45 22.13 -5.00 12.61
N VAL A 46 21.40 -4.48 11.61
CA VAL A 46 20.02 -3.97 11.77
C VAL A 46 19.11 -5.07 12.32
N ALA A 47 19.17 -6.26 11.74
CA ALA A 47 18.35 -7.39 12.17
C ALA A 47 18.64 -7.80 13.62
N LYS A 48 19.90 -7.83 14.01
CA LYS A 48 20.32 -8.12 15.40
C LYS A 48 19.81 -7.08 16.39
N GLU A 49 20.02 -5.79 16.09
CA GLU A 49 19.64 -4.68 16.98
C GLU A 49 18.11 -4.53 17.12
N LEU A 50 17.35 -4.89 16.05
CA LEU A 50 15.89 -4.84 16.07
C LEU A 50 15.24 -6.17 16.46
N GLY A 51 16.01 -7.23 16.65
CA GLY A 51 15.48 -8.56 16.97
C GLY A 51 14.68 -9.18 15.82
N LEU A 52 15.00 -8.85 14.55
CA LEU A 52 14.31 -9.43 13.41
C LEU A 52 14.62 -10.92 13.30
N MET A 53 13.59 -11.74 13.22
CA MET A 53 13.74 -13.19 13.16
C MET A 53 14.31 -13.63 11.81
N PRO A 54 15.28 -14.58 11.79
CA PRO A 54 15.72 -15.19 10.54
C PRO A 54 14.56 -15.92 9.84
N TYR A 55 14.48 -15.80 8.52
CA TYR A 55 13.51 -16.59 7.75
C TYR A 55 13.98 -18.03 7.61
N GLY A 56 13.27 -18.92 8.25
CA GLY A 56 13.64 -20.35 8.31
C GLY A 56 15.03 -20.55 8.94
N LYS A 57 15.94 -21.21 8.23
CA LYS A 57 17.34 -21.45 8.66
C LYS A 57 18.33 -20.49 8.01
N SER A 58 17.85 -19.47 7.29
CA SER A 58 18.73 -18.51 6.61
C SER A 58 19.52 -17.65 7.61
N LYS A 59 20.73 -17.26 7.20
CA LYS A 59 21.56 -16.28 7.91
C LYS A 59 21.60 -14.92 7.21
N THR A 60 20.92 -14.81 6.07
CA THR A 60 20.98 -13.68 5.14
C THR A 60 19.60 -13.15 4.77
N VAL A 61 18.53 -13.84 5.18
CA VAL A 61 17.15 -13.47 4.98
C VAL A 61 16.48 -13.32 6.34
N PHE A 62 15.81 -12.19 6.56
CA PHE A 62 15.17 -11.87 7.84
C PHE A 62 13.69 -11.53 7.63
N GLY A 63 12.89 -11.65 8.68
CA GLY A 63 11.53 -11.15 8.71
C GLY A 63 11.48 -9.63 8.56
N ARG A 64 10.37 -9.13 8.06
CA ARG A 64 10.13 -7.69 7.93
C ARG A 64 10.02 -7.02 9.30
N HIS A 65 10.51 -5.81 9.41
CA HIS A 65 10.19 -4.96 10.56
C HIS A 65 8.69 -4.62 10.56
N PRO A 66 8.00 -4.60 11.71
CA PRO A 66 6.56 -4.29 11.76
C PRO A 66 6.16 -3.00 11.02
N LEU A 67 6.96 -1.94 11.12
CA LEU A 67 6.70 -0.69 10.42
C LEU A 67 6.85 -0.79 8.88
N ALA A 68 7.53 -1.81 8.36
CA ALA A 68 7.63 -2.01 6.91
C ALA A 68 6.28 -2.33 6.28
N PHE A 69 5.38 -3.01 7.02
CA PHE A 69 4.00 -3.25 6.55
C PHE A 69 3.19 -1.97 6.44
N LEU A 70 3.37 -1.02 7.37
CA LEU A 70 2.68 0.27 7.33
C LEU A 70 3.22 1.15 6.20
N MET A 71 4.54 1.12 5.96
CA MET A 71 5.14 1.85 4.84
C MET A 71 4.67 1.29 3.49
N GLU A 72 4.65 -0.05 3.35
CA GLU A 72 4.10 -0.73 2.16
C GLU A 72 2.64 -0.34 1.92
N ALA A 73 1.80 -0.40 2.95
CA ALA A 73 0.39 -0.03 2.84
C ALA A 73 0.19 1.44 2.44
N ALA A 74 1.02 2.35 2.96
CA ALA A 74 0.96 3.75 2.56
C ALA A 74 1.32 3.94 1.08
N ASP A 75 2.34 3.23 0.58
CA ASP A 75 2.74 3.22 -0.82
C ASP A 75 1.61 2.67 -1.71
N ASP A 76 1.07 1.50 -1.37
CA ASP A 76 -0.01 0.84 -2.11
C ASP A 76 -1.27 1.72 -2.19
N ILE A 77 -1.69 2.34 -1.08
CA ILE A 77 -2.86 3.23 -1.03
C ILE A 77 -2.61 4.48 -1.88
N CYS A 78 -1.47 5.14 -1.70
CA CYS A 78 -1.15 6.35 -2.44
C CYS A 78 -1.07 6.07 -3.93
N TYR A 79 -0.36 5.02 -4.34
CA TYR A 79 -0.20 4.64 -5.73
C TYR A 79 -1.55 4.47 -6.43
N GLN A 80 -2.48 3.71 -5.85
CA GLN A 80 -3.76 3.43 -6.50
C GLN A 80 -4.71 4.63 -6.51
N ILE A 81 -4.82 5.34 -5.39
CA ILE A 81 -5.82 6.42 -5.25
C ILE A 81 -5.36 7.71 -5.91
N VAL A 82 -4.06 8.02 -5.86
CA VAL A 82 -3.50 9.22 -6.53
C VAL A 82 -3.47 9.02 -8.04
N ASP A 83 -3.12 7.82 -8.53
CA ASP A 83 -3.13 7.52 -9.95
C ASP A 83 -4.55 7.66 -10.56
N LEU A 84 -5.60 7.30 -9.80
CA LEU A 84 -6.98 7.53 -10.22
C LEU A 84 -7.30 9.03 -10.34
N GLU A 85 -6.86 9.85 -9.37
CA GLU A 85 -7.05 11.30 -9.43
C GLU A 85 -6.31 11.91 -10.62
N ASP A 86 -5.09 11.50 -10.86
CA ASP A 86 -4.29 11.99 -11.98
C ASP A 86 -4.88 11.55 -13.33
N ALA A 87 -5.38 10.33 -13.43
CA ALA A 87 -6.11 9.86 -14.62
C ALA A 87 -7.40 10.66 -14.89
N HIS A 88 -8.10 11.07 -13.83
CA HIS A 88 -9.24 11.98 -13.96
C HIS A 88 -8.80 13.36 -14.46
N ARG A 89 -7.73 13.95 -13.89
CA ARG A 89 -7.19 15.25 -14.31
C ARG A 89 -6.71 15.26 -15.76
N LEU A 90 -6.17 14.14 -16.23
CA LEU A 90 -5.75 13.96 -17.63
C LEU A 90 -6.90 13.64 -18.58
N GLY A 91 -8.14 13.49 -18.08
CA GLY A 91 -9.32 13.16 -18.88
C GLY A 91 -9.34 11.70 -19.38
N ILE A 92 -8.49 10.83 -18.83
CA ILE A 92 -8.47 9.38 -19.16
C ILE A 92 -9.69 8.69 -18.55
N ILE A 93 -10.13 9.14 -17.37
CA ILE A 93 -11.31 8.63 -16.67
C ILE A 93 -12.28 9.78 -16.44
N SER A 94 -13.57 9.53 -16.66
CA SER A 94 -14.63 10.54 -16.42
C SER A 94 -14.80 10.80 -14.92
N THR A 95 -15.29 12.00 -14.56
CA THR A 95 -15.64 12.35 -13.19
C THR A 95 -16.65 11.38 -12.57
N ALA A 96 -17.62 10.93 -13.37
CA ALA A 96 -18.64 9.98 -12.91
C ALA A 96 -18.02 8.62 -12.56
N ASP A 97 -17.18 8.07 -13.44
CA ASP A 97 -16.50 6.79 -13.20
C ASP A 97 -15.53 6.87 -12.01
N ALA A 98 -14.75 7.96 -11.91
CA ALA A 98 -13.82 8.17 -10.82
C ALA A 98 -14.54 8.26 -9.46
N LYS A 99 -15.67 8.95 -9.39
CA LYS A 99 -16.51 9.00 -8.19
C LYS A 99 -17.05 7.61 -7.84
N GLU A 100 -17.59 6.89 -8.79
CA GLU A 100 -18.12 5.54 -8.57
C GLU A 100 -17.06 4.62 -7.98
N LEU A 101 -15.84 4.65 -8.52
CA LEU A 101 -14.71 3.88 -8.01
C LEU A 101 -14.32 4.26 -6.57
N LEU A 102 -14.30 5.55 -6.23
CA LEU A 102 -13.98 6.00 -4.87
C LEU A 102 -15.11 5.68 -3.88
N PHE A 103 -16.36 5.80 -4.27
CA PHE A 103 -17.49 5.41 -3.43
C PHE A 103 -17.56 3.90 -3.19
N ALA A 104 -17.03 3.08 -4.11
CA ALA A 104 -17.01 1.63 -3.98
C ALA A 104 -16.19 1.12 -2.77
N PHE A 105 -15.31 1.95 -2.19
CA PHE A 105 -14.56 1.61 -0.97
C PHE A 105 -15.42 1.60 0.31
N PHE A 106 -16.61 2.19 0.26
CA PHE A 106 -17.48 2.32 1.41
C PHE A 106 -18.64 1.32 1.35
N ASP A 107 -18.81 0.56 2.41
CA ASP A 107 -19.94 -0.34 2.55
C ASP A 107 -21.22 0.43 2.96
N ARG A 108 -22.31 0.23 2.24
CA ARG A 108 -23.55 0.98 2.44
C ARG A 108 -24.23 0.72 3.79
N GLN A 109 -23.91 -0.38 4.47
CA GLN A 109 -24.49 -0.73 5.75
C GLN A 109 -23.61 -0.26 6.90
N THR A 110 -22.32 -0.61 6.85
CA THR A 110 -21.36 -0.31 7.92
C THR A 110 -20.86 1.13 7.89
N ASP A 111 -20.68 1.71 6.70
CA ASP A 111 -20.16 3.08 6.51
C ASP A 111 -21.26 4.12 6.27
N ARG A 112 -22.51 3.81 6.63
CA ARG A 112 -23.68 4.66 6.34
C ARG A 112 -23.53 6.11 6.82
N VAL A 113 -22.98 6.31 8.02
CA VAL A 113 -22.79 7.66 8.59
C VAL A 113 -21.72 8.41 7.79
N VAL A 114 -20.60 7.75 7.50
CA VAL A 114 -19.51 8.33 6.71
C VAL A 114 -19.97 8.69 5.30
N LEU A 115 -20.78 7.83 4.67
CA LEU A 115 -21.36 8.10 3.36
C LEU A 115 -22.30 9.31 3.37
N SER A 116 -23.17 9.42 4.40
CA SER A 116 -24.05 10.56 4.55
C SER A 116 -23.30 11.88 4.72
N ASP A 117 -22.25 11.88 5.56
CA ASP A 117 -21.40 13.06 5.78
C ASP A 117 -20.60 13.42 4.50
N LEU A 118 -20.17 12.40 3.75
CA LEU A 118 -19.45 12.58 2.49
C LEU A 118 -20.36 13.19 1.43
N GLU A 119 -21.57 12.65 1.24
CA GLU A 119 -22.56 13.19 0.32
C GLU A 119 -22.94 14.63 0.68
N GLU A 120 -23.10 14.94 1.97
CA GLU A 120 -23.36 16.29 2.43
C GLU A 120 -22.18 17.25 2.13
N SER A 121 -20.95 16.78 2.34
CA SER A 121 -19.74 17.57 2.06
C SER A 121 -19.58 17.91 0.57
N LEU A 122 -20.15 17.10 -0.32
CA LEU A 122 -20.10 17.34 -1.76
C LEU A 122 -21.23 18.26 -2.26
N LYS A 123 -22.28 18.49 -1.43
CA LYS A 123 -23.38 19.36 -1.82
C LYS A 123 -22.89 20.80 -1.95
N GLY A 124 -23.26 21.42 -3.07
CA GLY A 124 -22.89 22.81 -3.35
C GLY A 124 -21.50 23.03 -3.94
N ILE A 125 -20.69 21.99 -4.04
CA ILE A 125 -19.40 22.06 -4.73
C ILE A 125 -19.64 21.76 -6.21
N THR A 126 -19.39 22.75 -7.06
CA THR A 126 -19.56 22.65 -8.52
C THR A 126 -18.27 22.24 -9.25
N ASP A 127 -17.12 22.50 -8.64
CA ASP A 127 -15.82 22.13 -9.18
C ASP A 127 -15.57 20.61 -9.02
N GLU A 128 -15.44 19.91 -10.14
CA GLU A 128 -15.23 18.47 -10.14
C GLU A 128 -13.90 18.04 -9.53
N ASN A 129 -12.85 18.85 -9.71
CA ASN A 129 -11.55 18.56 -9.09
C ASN A 129 -11.61 18.72 -7.56
N GLU A 130 -12.33 19.71 -7.07
CA GLU A 130 -12.53 19.90 -5.63
C GLU A 130 -13.32 18.71 -5.03
N GLN A 131 -14.36 18.24 -5.72
CA GLN A 131 -15.09 17.04 -5.31
C GLN A 131 -14.18 15.80 -5.26
N MET A 132 -13.29 15.63 -6.26
CA MET A 132 -12.32 14.53 -6.30
C MET A 132 -11.32 14.59 -5.13
N VAL A 133 -10.82 15.77 -4.78
CA VAL A 133 -9.92 15.95 -3.62
C VAL A 133 -10.58 15.51 -2.32
N ILE A 134 -11.86 15.86 -2.10
CA ILE A 134 -12.62 15.45 -0.92
C ILE A 134 -12.79 13.93 -0.89
N LEU A 135 -13.25 13.34 -2.00
CA LEU A 135 -13.46 11.90 -2.12
C LEU A 135 -12.17 11.12 -1.89
N ARG A 136 -11.07 11.53 -2.55
CA ARG A 136 -9.75 10.96 -2.35
C ARG A 136 -9.35 10.96 -0.86
N SER A 137 -9.47 12.12 -0.21
CA SER A 137 -9.09 12.26 1.19
C SER A 137 -9.90 11.33 2.11
N ARG A 138 -11.20 11.20 1.88
CA ARG A 138 -12.07 10.31 2.65
C ARG A 138 -11.76 8.85 2.40
N THR A 139 -11.51 8.47 1.14
CA THR A 139 -11.14 7.11 0.75
C THR A 139 -9.79 6.71 1.38
N ILE A 140 -8.78 7.58 1.31
CA ILE A 140 -7.48 7.32 1.95
C ILE A 140 -7.65 7.13 3.46
N ASN A 141 -8.42 7.97 4.15
CA ASN A 141 -8.67 7.82 5.58
C ASN A 141 -9.38 6.50 5.92
N LYS A 142 -10.33 6.06 5.09
CA LYS A 142 -10.97 4.76 5.23
C LYS A 142 -9.95 3.62 5.11
N LEU A 143 -9.14 3.64 4.07
CA LEU A 143 -8.12 2.62 3.82
C LEU A 143 -7.04 2.58 4.92
N ILE A 144 -6.64 3.74 5.45
CA ILE A 144 -5.74 3.79 6.62
C ILE A 144 -6.38 3.08 7.81
N THR A 145 -7.66 3.35 8.08
CA THR A 145 -8.37 2.69 9.18
C THR A 145 -8.44 1.18 8.97
N ASP A 146 -8.73 0.72 7.76
CA ASP A 146 -8.78 -0.70 7.42
C ASP A 146 -7.40 -1.36 7.57
N CYS A 147 -6.31 -0.70 7.14
CA CYS A 147 -4.93 -1.18 7.35
C CYS A 147 -4.58 -1.29 8.84
N VAL A 148 -4.98 -0.32 9.65
CA VAL A 148 -4.77 -0.36 11.11
C VAL A 148 -5.51 -1.55 11.71
N ASN A 149 -6.74 -1.82 11.29
CA ASN A 149 -7.50 -2.97 11.77
C ASN A 149 -6.83 -4.29 11.38
N VAL A 150 -6.39 -4.44 10.13
CA VAL A 150 -5.63 -5.63 9.69
C VAL A 150 -4.35 -5.79 10.50
N PHE A 151 -3.60 -4.71 10.71
CA PHE A 151 -2.37 -4.74 11.50
C PHE A 151 -2.61 -5.24 12.93
N TRP A 152 -3.65 -4.74 13.60
CA TRP A 152 -3.99 -5.17 14.94
C TRP A 152 -4.52 -6.61 15.00
N ASN A 153 -5.30 -7.03 14.03
CA ASN A 153 -5.80 -8.41 13.95
C ASN A 153 -4.66 -9.43 13.76
N HIS A 154 -3.57 -9.03 13.12
CA HIS A 154 -2.39 -9.86 12.84
C HIS A 154 -1.15 -9.43 13.66
N TYR A 155 -1.36 -8.67 14.74
CA TYR A 155 -0.25 -8.09 15.52
C TYR A 155 0.78 -9.12 15.95
N ASP A 156 0.34 -10.23 16.54
CA ASP A 156 1.25 -11.27 17.04
C ASP A 156 2.02 -11.95 15.90
N GLU A 157 1.37 -12.21 14.76
CA GLU A 157 2.00 -12.79 13.57
C GLU A 157 3.05 -11.83 12.97
N ILE A 158 2.73 -10.55 12.91
CA ILE A 158 3.64 -9.50 12.44
C ILE A 158 4.86 -9.39 13.36
N MET A 159 4.64 -9.35 14.68
CA MET A 159 5.72 -9.26 15.67
C MET A 159 6.61 -10.51 15.70
N GLN A 160 6.06 -11.67 15.37
CA GLN A 160 6.79 -12.94 15.28
C GLN A 160 7.36 -13.22 13.88
N SER A 161 7.25 -12.28 12.95
CA SER A 161 7.70 -12.43 11.55
C SER A 161 7.05 -13.63 10.82
N CYS A 162 5.81 -13.96 11.17
CA CYS A 162 5.01 -15.02 10.56
C CYS A 162 3.89 -14.49 9.63
N PHE A 163 3.75 -13.19 9.50
CA PHE A 163 2.84 -12.56 8.55
C PHE A 163 3.59 -12.24 7.24
N TYR A 164 3.10 -12.77 6.11
CA TYR A 164 3.84 -12.75 4.84
C TYR A 164 3.15 -12.02 3.71
N THR A 165 1.92 -11.56 3.90
CA THR A 165 1.16 -10.78 2.92
C THR A 165 1.31 -9.28 3.17
N SER A 166 0.80 -8.42 2.28
CA SER A 166 0.63 -6.99 2.57
C SER A 166 -0.65 -6.76 3.39
N LEU A 167 -0.74 -5.60 4.06
CA LEU A 167 -1.96 -5.23 4.77
C LEU A 167 -3.13 -5.03 3.81
N THR A 168 -2.86 -4.45 2.64
CA THR A 168 -3.86 -4.20 1.59
C THR A 168 -4.34 -5.47 0.92
N ASP A 169 -3.47 -6.46 0.73
CA ASP A 169 -3.87 -7.78 0.21
C ASP A 169 -4.73 -8.57 1.20
N SER A 170 -4.61 -8.26 2.48
CA SER A 170 -5.36 -8.90 3.56
C SER A 170 -6.73 -8.26 3.83
N PHE A 171 -7.12 -7.28 3.04
CA PHE A 171 -8.48 -6.74 3.11
C PHE A 171 -9.50 -7.80 2.72
N GLU A 172 -10.68 -7.70 3.34
CA GLU A 172 -11.83 -8.55 3.05
C GLU A 172 -13.04 -7.67 2.65
N GLY A 173 -14.02 -8.29 1.99
CA GLY A 173 -15.29 -7.62 1.65
C GLY A 173 -15.13 -6.43 0.71
N THR A 174 -15.83 -5.35 1.02
CA THR A 174 -15.93 -4.15 0.17
C THR A 174 -14.60 -3.50 -0.18
N PRO A 175 -13.66 -3.23 0.76
CA PRO A 175 -12.37 -2.63 0.42
C PRO A 175 -11.54 -3.50 -0.52
N LYS A 176 -11.56 -4.82 -0.36
CA LYS A 176 -10.82 -5.75 -1.25
C LYS A 176 -11.37 -5.70 -2.67
N LEU A 177 -12.69 -5.80 -2.81
CA LEU A 177 -13.34 -5.76 -4.13
C LEU A 177 -13.09 -4.43 -4.85
N ALA A 178 -13.11 -3.31 -4.11
CA ALA A 178 -12.85 -1.99 -4.67
C ALA A 178 -11.39 -1.86 -5.14
N LEU A 179 -10.41 -2.30 -4.35
CA LEU A 179 -9.00 -2.31 -4.75
C LEU A 179 -8.74 -3.18 -5.97
N ASP A 180 -9.30 -4.40 -6.01
CA ASP A 180 -9.14 -5.31 -7.13
C ASP A 180 -9.76 -4.73 -8.42
N THR A 181 -10.89 -4.04 -8.30
CA THR A 181 -11.56 -3.36 -9.42
C THR A 181 -10.71 -2.19 -9.93
N LEU A 182 -10.21 -1.36 -9.01
CA LEU A 182 -9.38 -0.21 -9.36
C LEU A 182 -8.06 -0.65 -10.00
N SER A 183 -7.40 -1.69 -9.46
CA SER A 183 -6.16 -2.24 -10.00
C SER A 183 -6.31 -2.77 -11.43
N LYS A 184 -7.42 -3.46 -11.72
CA LYS A 184 -7.75 -3.92 -13.08
C LYS A 184 -7.94 -2.74 -14.03
N LEU A 185 -8.74 -1.76 -13.61
CA LEU A 185 -9.00 -0.58 -14.42
C LEU A 185 -7.72 0.25 -14.67
N ALA A 186 -6.88 0.41 -13.65
CA ALA A 186 -5.59 1.08 -13.77
C ALA A 186 -4.71 0.40 -14.81
N THR A 187 -4.61 -0.93 -14.76
CA THR A 187 -3.85 -1.70 -15.75
C THR A 187 -4.42 -1.56 -17.16
N GLU A 188 -5.73 -1.63 -17.31
CA GLU A 188 -6.38 -1.62 -18.63
C GLU A 188 -6.45 -0.24 -19.27
N LYS A 189 -6.73 0.81 -18.49
CA LYS A 189 -7.01 2.15 -19.01
C LYS A 189 -5.95 3.18 -18.70
N ILE A 190 -5.35 3.16 -17.49
CA ILE A 190 -4.41 4.20 -17.07
C ILE A 190 -3.01 3.91 -17.61
N TYR A 191 -2.43 2.75 -17.29
CA TYR A 191 -1.05 2.45 -17.67
C TYR A 191 -0.87 2.16 -19.17
N ASN A 192 -1.94 1.77 -19.85
CA ASN A 192 -1.96 1.58 -21.30
C ASN A 192 -2.50 2.80 -22.06
N ALA A 193 -2.80 3.92 -21.38
CA ALA A 193 -3.21 5.14 -22.07
C ALA A 193 -2.05 5.68 -22.91
N ARG A 194 -2.39 6.21 -24.09
CA ARG A 194 -1.39 6.74 -25.03
C ARG A 194 -0.59 7.88 -24.40
N GLU A 195 -1.24 8.73 -23.63
CA GLU A 195 -0.66 9.85 -22.90
C GLU A 195 0.38 9.41 -21.88
N VAL A 196 0.25 8.21 -21.32
CA VAL A 196 1.19 7.63 -20.35
C VAL A 196 2.34 6.93 -21.07
N ILE A 197 2.06 6.19 -22.15
CA ILE A 197 3.06 5.44 -22.91
C ILE A 197 4.03 6.38 -23.66
N GLU A 198 3.56 7.54 -24.13
CA GLU A 198 4.40 8.51 -24.86
C GLU A 198 5.40 9.25 -23.95
N ILE A 199 5.26 9.16 -22.61
CA ILE A 199 6.15 9.80 -21.62
C ILE A 199 7.23 8.82 -21.10
N GLN A 200 7.04 7.52 -21.24
CA GLN A 200 8.01 6.49 -20.84
C GLN A 200 9.07 6.24 -21.93
#